data_aba0c513f266c1997430c124e11b77ff
#
_entry.id   aba0c513f266c1997430c124e11b77ff
#
_cell.length_a   1.000
_cell.length_b   1.000
_cell.length_c   1.000
_cell.angle_alpha   90.00
_cell.angle_beta   90.00
_cell.angle_gamma   90.00
#
_symmetry.space_group_name_H-M   'P 1'
#
loop_
_entity.id
_entity.type
_entity.pdbx_description
1 polymer ?
#
loop_
_entity_poly.entity_id
_entity_poly.type
_entity_poly.pdbx_seq_one_letter_code
_entity_poly.pdbx_strand_id
1 'polypeptide(L)'
;CIFDTPTPGVSNAGSTCSEGIESPPVFSAPSGWYENGLTVSVLGDTESSIIRYTTNGDVPNGGNALIASGAITVNGTTVMSARAWSADGTRVPSTVSDASYFLDEFNPDLPVISLITDYDNLWDWNTGIYVFGPNAEDNYPHFGANFWQPWSKPTRLQLFDDTGSLEAQETLDLEIHGGWSRAEPQRSFRLDFKSEYSGPLDFAIFDEKPEILAFNNLNLR
;
A
#
# COMPACT_ATOMS: atom_id res chain seq x y z
N CYS A 1 -11.55 -6.16 24.18
CA CYS A 1 -12.44 -6.81 23.21
C CYS A 1 -12.49 -5.98 21.93
N ILE A 2 -12.15 -6.57 20.79
CA ILE A 2 -12.22 -5.95 19.48
C ILE A 2 -13.39 -6.57 18.74
N PHE A 3 -14.29 -5.73 18.20
CA PHE A 3 -15.45 -6.21 17.43
C PHE A 3 -15.20 -6.01 15.94
N ASP A 4 -15.48 -7.03 15.12
CA ASP A 4 -15.32 -6.99 13.68
C ASP A 4 -16.19 -5.93 13.00
N THR A 5 -17.34 -5.63 13.60
CA THR A 5 -18.28 -4.63 13.09
C THR A 5 -18.60 -3.63 14.19
N PRO A 6 -18.26 -2.35 14.01
CA PRO A 6 -18.65 -1.31 14.94
C PRO A 6 -20.17 -1.13 14.95
N THR A 7 -20.77 -1.05 16.13
CA THR A 7 -22.20 -0.78 16.30
C THR A 7 -22.42 0.51 17.11
N PRO A 8 -22.12 1.69 16.55
CA PRO A 8 -22.22 2.96 17.28
C PRO A 8 -23.66 3.20 17.79
N GLY A 9 -23.77 3.47 19.09
CA GLY A 9 -25.06 3.81 19.72
C GLY A 9 -25.96 2.64 20.07
N VAL A 10 -25.57 1.38 19.82
CA VAL A 10 -26.30 0.19 20.22
C VAL A 10 -25.40 -0.80 20.97
N SER A 11 -26.03 -1.76 21.67
CA SER A 11 -25.28 -2.80 22.40
C SER A 11 -24.56 -3.74 21.42
N ASN A 12 -23.32 -4.09 21.74
CA ASN A 12 -22.56 -5.15 21.06
C ASN A 12 -23.00 -6.56 21.46
N ALA A 13 -24.14 -6.70 22.13
CA ALA A 13 -24.68 -8.01 22.51
C ALA A 13 -24.96 -8.87 21.27
N GLY A 14 -24.29 -10.00 21.17
CA GLY A 14 -24.36 -10.92 20.02
C GLY A 14 -23.23 -10.73 18.99
N SER A 15 -22.36 -9.74 19.13
CA SER A 15 -21.13 -9.64 18.35
C SER A 15 -20.04 -10.52 18.96
N THR A 16 -19.29 -11.22 18.12
CA THR A 16 -18.11 -11.98 18.55
C THR A 16 -17.01 -11.01 18.98
N CYS A 17 -16.46 -11.26 20.15
CA CYS A 17 -15.34 -10.53 20.69
C CYS A 17 -14.04 -11.18 20.29
N SER A 18 -13.20 -10.50 19.53
CA SER A 18 -11.86 -11.00 19.21
C SER A 18 -10.89 -10.80 20.37
N GLU A 19 -10.02 -11.77 20.59
CA GLU A 19 -9.02 -11.78 21.68
C GLU A 19 -7.85 -10.83 21.43
N GLY A 20 -7.74 -10.30 20.20
CA GLY A 20 -6.68 -9.38 19.79
C GLY A 20 -6.56 -9.29 18.27
N ILE A 21 -5.46 -8.76 17.80
CA ILE A 21 -5.08 -8.66 16.39
C ILE A 21 -3.91 -9.62 16.15
N GLU A 22 -3.89 -10.32 15.02
CA GLU A 22 -2.73 -11.10 14.60
C GLU A 22 -1.51 -10.22 14.37
N SER A 23 -0.31 -10.74 14.63
CA SER A 23 0.94 -10.05 14.31
C SER A 23 1.13 -10.02 12.79
N PRO A 24 1.63 -8.89 12.21
CA PRO A 24 1.94 -8.83 10.80
C PRO A 24 2.99 -9.86 10.41
N PRO A 25 2.87 -10.51 9.23
CA PRO A 25 3.87 -11.45 8.77
C PRO A 25 5.19 -10.77 8.40
N VAL A 26 6.28 -11.53 8.42
CA VAL A 26 7.63 -11.05 8.09
C VAL A 26 8.14 -11.77 6.85
N PHE A 27 8.72 -11.03 5.92
CA PHE A 27 9.39 -11.56 4.75
C PHE A 27 10.83 -11.96 5.07
N SER A 28 11.30 -13.11 4.56
CA SER A 28 12.67 -13.59 4.79
C SER A 28 13.74 -12.79 4.04
N ALA A 29 13.35 -12.04 3.02
CA ALA A 29 14.21 -11.12 2.28
C ALA A 29 13.71 -9.68 2.47
N PRO A 30 14.57 -8.69 2.71
CA PRO A 30 14.19 -7.29 2.80
C PRO A 30 13.74 -6.75 1.43
N SER A 31 12.99 -5.65 1.42
CA SER A 31 12.72 -4.89 0.20
C SER A 31 14.03 -4.32 -0.38
N GLY A 32 14.13 -4.22 -1.71
CA GLY A 32 15.30 -3.65 -2.37
C GLY A 32 15.59 -4.25 -3.74
N TRP A 33 16.81 -4.03 -4.23
CA TRP A 33 17.30 -4.46 -5.55
C TRP A 33 18.02 -5.79 -5.49
N TYR A 34 17.78 -6.63 -6.49
CA TYR A 34 18.35 -7.97 -6.63
C TYR A 34 18.76 -8.21 -8.08
N GLU A 35 19.97 -8.72 -8.30
CA GLU A 35 20.52 -9.01 -9.64
C GLU A 35 19.95 -10.28 -10.27
N ASN A 36 19.35 -11.17 -9.47
CA ASN A 36 18.78 -12.44 -9.93
C ASN A 36 17.49 -12.73 -9.19
N GLY A 37 16.73 -13.69 -9.70
CA GLY A 37 15.56 -14.21 -8.99
C GLY A 37 15.89 -14.61 -7.55
N LEU A 38 14.97 -14.37 -6.65
CA LEU A 38 15.13 -14.72 -5.25
C LEU A 38 14.00 -15.63 -4.78
N THR A 39 14.24 -16.28 -3.65
CA THR A 39 13.25 -17.10 -2.99
C THR A 39 12.89 -16.46 -1.65
N VAL A 40 11.61 -16.19 -1.45
CA VAL A 40 11.08 -15.50 -0.27
C VAL A 40 10.16 -16.43 0.50
N SER A 41 10.34 -16.52 1.80
CA SER A 41 9.37 -17.13 2.71
C SER A 41 8.64 -15.99 3.45
N VAL A 42 7.35 -16.22 3.72
CA VAL A 42 6.54 -15.29 4.51
C VAL A 42 6.17 -16.01 5.79
N LEU A 43 6.61 -15.48 6.93
CA LEU A 43 6.52 -16.13 8.23
C LEU A 43 5.54 -15.38 9.13
N GLY A 44 4.69 -16.12 9.82
CA GLY A 44 3.83 -15.60 10.88
C GLY A 44 4.52 -15.70 12.24
N ASP A 45 3.95 -15.01 13.21
CA ASP A 45 4.41 -15.01 14.60
C ASP A 45 4.14 -16.36 15.29
N THR A 46 3.10 -17.07 14.86
CA THR A 46 2.72 -18.40 15.39
C THR A 46 2.55 -19.43 14.28
N GLU A 47 2.79 -20.71 14.60
CA GLU A 47 2.57 -21.84 13.68
C GLU A 47 1.09 -22.01 13.30
N SER A 48 0.18 -21.44 14.09
CA SER A 48 -1.28 -21.50 13.84
C SER A 48 -1.79 -20.37 12.96
N SER A 49 -0.97 -19.40 12.57
CA SER A 49 -1.38 -18.31 11.70
C SER A 49 -1.49 -18.78 10.24
N ILE A 50 -2.62 -18.47 9.59
CA ILE A 50 -2.78 -18.64 8.14
C ILE A 50 -2.31 -17.38 7.46
N ILE A 51 -1.20 -17.48 6.73
CA ILE A 51 -0.66 -16.32 5.99
C ILE A 51 -1.17 -16.37 4.56
N ARG A 52 -1.70 -15.25 4.12
CA ARG A 52 -2.09 -15.03 2.72
C ARG A 52 -1.28 -13.89 2.14
N TYR A 53 -0.96 -14.00 0.85
CA TYR A 53 -0.18 -13.00 0.14
C TYR A 53 -0.70 -12.77 -1.29
N THR A 54 -0.38 -11.59 -1.81
CA THR A 54 -0.53 -11.19 -3.20
C THR A 54 0.84 -10.82 -3.77
N THR A 55 0.97 -10.75 -5.09
CA THR A 55 2.21 -10.37 -5.79
C THR A 55 2.03 -9.17 -6.71
N ASN A 56 0.95 -8.44 -6.52
CA ASN A 56 0.58 -7.27 -7.32
C ASN A 56 0.30 -6.02 -6.46
N GLY A 57 0.59 -6.08 -5.15
CA GLY A 57 0.37 -4.98 -4.22
C GLY A 57 -1.06 -4.83 -3.69
N ASP A 58 -2.02 -5.65 -4.16
CA ASP A 58 -3.37 -5.66 -3.61
C ASP A 58 -3.36 -6.10 -2.15
N VAL A 59 -4.26 -5.53 -1.34
CA VAL A 59 -4.46 -5.99 0.04
C VAL A 59 -4.94 -7.44 0.04
N PRO A 60 -4.19 -8.38 0.68
CA PRO A 60 -4.59 -9.77 0.74
C PRO A 60 -5.93 -9.97 1.46
N ASN A 61 -6.82 -10.74 0.84
CA ASN A 61 -8.10 -11.15 1.41
C ASN A 61 -8.43 -12.62 1.05
N GLY A 62 -9.61 -13.09 1.43
CA GLY A 62 -10.03 -14.48 1.19
C GLY A 62 -10.25 -14.82 -0.29
N GLY A 63 -10.42 -13.83 -1.18
CA GLY A 63 -10.77 -14.02 -2.60
C GLY A 63 -9.64 -13.80 -3.58
N ASN A 64 -8.66 -12.94 -3.24
CA ASN A 64 -7.59 -12.53 -4.17
C ASN A 64 -6.20 -13.09 -3.82
N ALA A 65 -6.02 -13.68 -2.64
CA ALA A 65 -4.71 -14.00 -2.10
C ALA A 65 -4.42 -15.50 -2.08
N LEU A 66 -3.16 -15.84 -2.30
CA LEU A 66 -2.63 -17.20 -2.16
C LEU A 66 -2.25 -17.48 -0.69
N ILE A 67 -2.29 -18.75 -0.28
CA ILE A 67 -1.81 -19.17 1.04
C ILE A 67 -0.30 -19.41 0.94
N ALA A 68 0.46 -18.81 1.86
CA ALA A 68 1.89 -19.03 1.97
C ALA A 68 2.12 -20.41 2.64
N SER A 69 2.44 -21.41 1.84
CA SER A 69 2.69 -22.80 2.30
C SER A 69 4.16 -23.22 2.16
N GLY A 70 5.05 -22.32 1.83
CA GLY A 70 6.48 -22.56 1.61
C GLY A 70 7.19 -21.38 0.99
N ALA A 71 8.35 -21.63 0.44
CA ALA A 71 9.14 -20.62 -0.24
C ALA A 71 8.51 -20.22 -1.58
N ILE A 72 8.47 -18.93 -1.85
CA ILE A 72 7.88 -18.31 -3.04
C ILE A 72 9.03 -17.84 -3.93
N THR A 73 9.04 -18.25 -5.18
CA THR A 73 10.03 -17.79 -6.16
C THR A 73 9.58 -16.48 -6.78
N VAL A 74 10.44 -15.47 -6.73
CA VAL A 74 10.25 -14.15 -7.35
C VAL A 74 11.25 -14.05 -8.50
N ASN A 75 10.76 -13.95 -9.75
CA ASN A 75 11.55 -13.98 -10.98
C ASN A 75 11.52 -12.67 -11.77
N GLY A 76 10.92 -11.62 -11.23
CA GLY A 76 10.82 -10.30 -11.84
C GLY A 76 10.43 -9.27 -10.79
N THR A 77 10.53 -8.00 -11.13
CA THR A 77 10.12 -6.90 -10.23
C THR A 77 8.70 -7.13 -9.73
N THR A 78 8.56 -7.20 -8.41
CA THR A 78 7.33 -7.66 -7.75
C THR A 78 7.11 -6.91 -6.45
N VAL A 79 5.88 -6.50 -6.20
CA VAL A 79 5.44 -6.04 -4.88
C VAL A 79 4.65 -7.18 -4.23
N MET A 80 5.14 -7.68 -3.13
CA MET A 80 4.44 -8.66 -2.31
C MET A 80 3.77 -7.97 -1.14
N SER A 81 2.48 -8.26 -0.95
CA SER A 81 1.71 -7.86 0.23
C SER A 81 1.26 -9.10 0.97
N ALA A 82 1.42 -9.15 2.27
CA ALA A 82 1.04 -10.31 3.08
C ALA A 82 0.26 -9.90 4.34
N ARG A 83 -0.62 -10.80 4.78
CA ARG A 83 -1.45 -10.62 5.96
C ARG A 83 -1.65 -11.96 6.66
N ALA A 84 -1.75 -11.93 8.00
CA ALA A 84 -1.97 -13.11 8.81
C ALA A 84 -3.42 -13.17 9.32
N TRP A 85 -3.97 -14.38 9.37
CA TRP A 85 -5.26 -14.71 9.96
C TRP A 85 -5.10 -15.77 11.04
N SER A 86 -5.85 -15.65 12.11
CA SER A 86 -6.00 -16.69 13.11
C SER A 86 -6.68 -17.92 12.50
N ALA A 87 -6.09 -19.11 12.66
CA ALA A 87 -6.67 -20.33 12.14
C ALA A 87 -7.97 -20.72 12.85
N ASP A 88 -8.13 -20.35 14.12
CA ASP A 88 -9.32 -20.61 14.94
C ASP A 88 -10.35 -19.46 14.89
N GLY A 89 -10.01 -18.34 14.22
CA GLY A 89 -10.89 -17.20 14.08
C GLY A 89 -11.06 -16.37 15.37
N THR A 90 -10.24 -16.58 16.39
CA THR A 90 -10.36 -15.86 17.66
C THR A 90 -9.76 -14.46 17.61
N ARG A 91 -8.90 -14.17 16.64
CA ARG A 91 -8.21 -12.88 16.49
C ARG A 91 -8.57 -12.21 15.17
N VAL A 92 -8.57 -10.88 15.16
CA VAL A 92 -8.72 -10.09 13.94
C VAL A 92 -7.47 -10.25 13.07
N PRO A 93 -7.59 -10.30 11.74
CA PRO A 93 -6.44 -10.34 10.86
C PRO A 93 -5.45 -9.18 11.11
N SER A 94 -4.16 -9.44 10.87
CA SER A 94 -3.09 -8.46 11.07
C SER A 94 -3.25 -7.24 10.16
N THR A 95 -2.45 -6.21 10.38
CA THR A 95 -2.13 -5.22 9.35
C THR A 95 -1.38 -5.89 8.20
N VAL A 96 -1.29 -5.21 7.06
CA VAL A 96 -0.56 -5.70 5.89
C VAL A 96 0.94 -5.43 6.08
N SER A 97 1.77 -6.42 5.73
CA SER A 97 3.20 -6.24 5.50
C SER A 97 3.47 -6.21 4.01
N ASP A 98 4.33 -5.31 3.56
CA ASP A 98 4.71 -5.16 2.16
C ASP A 98 6.21 -5.35 1.96
N ALA A 99 6.58 -5.87 0.78
CA ALA A 99 7.95 -5.93 0.31
C ALA A 99 8.00 -5.65 -1.20
N SER A 100 8.80 -4.67 -1.59
CA SER A 100 9.09 -4.35 -3.00
C SER A 100 10.43 -4.95 -3.40
N TYR A 101 10.41 -5.85 -4.38
CA TYR A 101 11.59 -6.50 -4.95
C TYR A 101 11.79 -6.00 -6.37
N PHE A 102 12.90 -5.28 -6.60
CA PHE A 102 13.31 -4.78 -7.91
C PHE A 102 14.35 -5.76 -8.47
N LEU A 103 13.95 -6.58 -9.44
CA LEU A 103 14.80 -7.62 -10.02
C LEU A 103 15.32 -7.19 -11.38
N ASP A 104 16.65 -7.29 -11.54
CA ASP A 104 17.35 -6.92 -12.78
C ASP A 104 17.05 -5.47 -13.24
N GLU A 105 16.59 -4.63 -12.31
CA GLU A 105 16.33 -3.23 -12.54
C GLU A 105 17.58 -2.40 -12.23
N PHE A 106 17.76 -1.35 -13.00
CA PHE A 106 18.78 -0.37 -12.71
C PHE A 106 18.48 0.29 -11.34
N ASN A 107 19.45 0.21 -10.42
CA ASN A 107 19.36 0.98 -9.17
C ASN A 107 19.68 2.45 -9.49
N PRO A 108 18.70 3.36 -9.49
CA PRO A 108 18.93 4.76 -9.78
C PRO A 108 19.74 5.40 -8.64
N ASP A 109 20.66 6.30 -8.99
CA ASP A 109 21.38 7.15 -8.03
C ASP A 109 20.45 8.26 -7.49
N LEU A 110 19.19 7.91 -7.22
CA LEU A 110 18.13 8.81 -6.74
C LEU A 110 17.20 8.05 -5.80
N PRO A 111 16.61 8.73 -4.81
CA PRO A 111 15.58 8.13 -3.97
C PRO A 111 14.40 7.60 -4.78
N VAL A 112 13.90 6.44 -4.39
CA VAL A 112 12.76 5.76 -5.05
C VAL A 112 11.58 5.65 -4.10
N ILE A 113 10.39 5.99 -4.60
CA ILE A 113 9.13 5.81 -3.90
C ILE A 113 8.34 4.69 -4.57
N SER A 114 8.10 3.60 -3.85
CA SER A 114 7.18 2.55 -4.23
C SER A 114 5.81 2.86 -3.63
N LEU A 115 4.81 3.10 -4.49
CA LEU A 115 3.42 3.30 -4.08
C LEU A 115 2.65 1.99 -4.27
N ILE A 116 2.07 1.47 -3.20
CA ILE A 116 1.44 0.17 -3.15
C ILE A 116 -0.05 0.35 -2.83
N THR A 117 -0.90 0.11 -3.80
CA THR A 117 -2.35 0.24 -3.66
C THR A 117 -3.07 -0.83 -4.48
N ASP A 118 -4.32 -1.12 -4.13
CA ASP A 118 -5.12 -2.07 -4.89
C ASP A 118 -5.28 -1.57 -6.34
N TYR A 119 -5.18 -2.49 -7.30
CA TYR A 119 -5.29 -2.19 -8.73
C TYR A 119 -6.51 -1.33 -9.05
N ASP A 120 -7.66 -1.66 -8.47
CA ASP A 120 -8.92 -0.99 -8.70
C ASP A 120 -8.93 0.47 -8.20
N ASN A 121 -8.09 0.82 -7.24
CA ASN A 121 -7.95 2.19 -6.77
C ASN A 121 -7.49 3.15 -7.87
N LEU A 122 -6.67 2.67 -8.79
CA LEU A 122 -6.18 3.45 -9.93
C LEU A 122 -6.99 3.20 -11.20
N TRP A 123 -7.36 1.94 -11.48
CA TRP A 123 -7.73 1.50 -12.81
C TRP A 123 -9.17 1.00 -12.97
N ASP A 124 -9.97 0.84 -11.89
CA ASP A 124 -11.39 0.54 -12.03
C ASP A 124 -12.10 1.66 -12.82
N TRP A 125 -12.89 1.27 -13.81
CA TRP A 125 -13.54 2.23 -14.71
C TRP A 125 -14.46 3.21 -13.98
N ASN A 126 -15.15 2.77 -12.94
CA ASN A 126 -16.13 3.60 -12.22
C ASN A 126 -15.51 4.41 -11.09
N THR A 127 -14.49 3.86 -10.42
CA THR A 127 -13.98 4.40 -9.15
C THR A 127 -12.47 4.61 -9.12
N GLY A 128 -11.72 4.12 -10.11
CA GLY A 128 -10.27 4.30 -10.20
C GLY A 128 -9.91 5.75 -10.49
N ILE A 129 -8.94 6.30 -9.75
CA ILE A 129 -8.63 7.74 -9.83
C ILE A 129 -7.79 8.12 -11.05
N TYR A 130 -7.22 7.16 -11.79
CA TYR A 130 -6.30 7.44 -12.90
C TYR A 130 -6.94 7.30 -14.29
N VAL A 131 -8.19 6.86 -14.37
CA VAL A 131 -8.93 6.62 -15.61
C VAL A 131 -9.95 7.74 -15.91
N PHE A 132 -10.49 7.73 -17.12
CA PHE A 132 -11.52 8.68 -17.52
C PHE A 132 -12.83 8.46 -16.76
N GLY A 133 -13.27 7.20 -16.65
CA GLY A 133 -14.54 6.86 -16.02
C GLY A 133 -15.76 7.20 -16.89
N PRO A 134 -16.97 6.89 -16.38
CA PRO A 134 -18.20 6.95 -17.17
C PRO A 134 -18.72 8.38 -17.44
N ASN A 135 -18.23 9.38 -16.70
CA ASN A 135 -18.76 10.76 -16.77
C ASN A 135 -17.80 11.74 -17.45
N ALA A 136 -16.73 11.24 -18.07
CA ALA A 136 -15.75 12.09 -18.75
C ALA A 136 -16.37 12.71 -20.02
N GLU A 137 -16.18 14.01 -20.21
CA GLU A 137 -16.49 14.68 -21.46
C GLU A 137 -15.52 14.25 -22.57
N ASP A 138 -15.98 14.19 -23.82
CA ASP A 138 -15.16 13.79 -24.97
C ASP A 138 -14.04 14.78 -25.27
N ASN A 139 -14.25 16.05 -24.96
CA ASN A 139 -13.29 17.11 -25.25
C ASN A 139 -12.34 17.35 -24.09
N TYR A 140 -11.06 17.63 -24.42
CA TYR A 140 -10.07 18.11 -23.45
C TYR A 140 -10.60 19.34 -22.71
N PRO A 141 -10.48 19.41 -21.38
CA PRO A 141 -9.68 18.56 -20.51
C PRO A 141 -10.46 17.39 -19.88
N HIS A 142 -11.54 16.93 -20.52
CA HIS A 142 -12.35 15.77 -20.09
C HIS A 142 -12.97 15.97 -18.71
N PHE A 143 -13.64 17.10 -18.51
CA PHE A 143 -14.33 17.37 -17.25
C PHE A 143 -15.31 16.25 -16.92
N GLY A 144 -15.51 15.99 -15.64
CA GLY A 144 -16.30 14.84 -15.18
C GLY A 144 -15.52 13.53 -15.09
N ALA A 145 -14.33 13.43 -15.70
CA ALA A 145 -13.50 12.24 -15.55
C ALA A 145 -13.12 11.96 -14.07
N ASN A 146 -12.80 10.71 -13.78
CA ASN A 146 -12.46 10.28 -12.41
C ASN A 146 -11.28 11.05 -11.83
N PHE A 147 -10.28 11.40 -12.64
CA PHE A 147 -9.12 12.18 -12.19
C PHE A 147 -9.44 13.66 -11.85
N TRP A 148 -10.66 14.13 -12.12
CA TRP A 148 -11.15 15.43 -11.65
C TRP A 148 -11.88 15.35 -10.30
N GLN A 149 -12.25 14.14 -9.86
CA GLN A 149 -12.99 13.96 -8.62
C GLN A 149 -12.06 14.19 -7.41
N PRO A 150 -12.63 14.66 -6.29
CA PRO A 150 -11.89 14.82 -5.03
C PRO A 150 -11.77 13.48 -4.29
N TRP A 151 -11.33 12.46 -4.99
CA TRP A 151 -11.23 11.12 -4.42
C TRP A 151 -9.82 10.85 -3.94
N SER A 152 -9.73 10.26 -2.73
CA SER A 152 -8.51 9.71 -2.18
C SER A 152 -8.59 8.18 -2.12
N LYS A 153 -7.43 7.55 -2.19
CA LYS A 153 -7.29 6.09 -2.18
C LYS A 153 -6.26 5.67 -1.14
N PRO A 154 -6.60 4.69 -0.26
CA PRO A 154 -5.64 4.18 0.70
C PRO A 154 -4.46 3.56 -0.04
N THR A 155 -3.25 3.95 0.36
CA THR A 155 -2.01 3.55 -0.29
C THR A 155 -0.94 3.34 0.77
N ARG A 156 -0.08 2.36 0.55
CA ARG A 156 1.10 2.12 1.36
C ARG A 156 2.32 2.59 0.58
N LEU A 157 3.29 3.12 1.27
CA LEU A 157 4.50 3.71 0.70
C LEU A 157 5.73 2.99 1.24
N GLN A 158 6.68 2.72 0.37
CA GLN A 158 8.06 2.40 0.73
C GLN A 158 8.98 3.45 0.09
N LEU A 159 9.78 4.11 0.91
CA LEU A 159 10.79 5.08 0.48
C LEU A 159 12.16 4.45 0.57
N PHE A 160 12.89 4.47 -0.53
CA PHE A 160 14.27 4.01 -0.63
C PHE A 160 15.20 5.21 -0.86
N ASP A 161 16.37 5.19 -0.24
CA ASP A 161 17.41 6.18 -0.49
C ASP A 161 18.10 5.96 -1.86
N ASP A 162 19.08 6.78 -2.18
CA ASP A 162 19.89 6.69 -3.40
C ASP A 162 20.83 5.48 -3.43
N THR A 163 20.98 4.76 -2.33
CA THR A 163 21.74 3.50 -2.25
C THR A 163 20.83 2.27 -2.41
N GLY A 164 19.52 2.46 -2.44
CA GLY A 164 18.53 1.39 -2.50
C GLY A 164 18.14 0.81 -1.14
N SER A 165 18.53 1.47 -0.03
CA SER A 165 18.12 1.08 1.30
C SER A 165 16.70 1.57 1.62
N LEU A 166 15.88 0.70 2.22
CA LEU A 166 14.55 1.07 2.66
C LEU A 166 14.62 1.96 3.91
N GLU A 167 14.18 3.20 3.80
CA GLU A 167 14.26 4.22 4.85
C GLU A 167 12.94 4.45 5.60
N ALA A 168 11.81 4.37 4.89
CA ALA A 168 10.51 4.57 5.52
C ALA A 168 9.42 3.71 4.88
N GLN A 169 8.44 3.32 5.71
CA GLN A 169 7.20 2.67 5.28
C GLN A 169 6.03 3.36 5.97
N GLU A 170 5.07 3.83 5.18
CA GLU A 170 3.93 4.58 5.69
C GLU A 170 2.62 4.17 5.00
N THR A 171 1.51 4.42 5.68
CA THR A 171 0.18 4.38 5.09
C THR A 171 -0.33 5.80 4.92
N LEU A 172 -0.92 6.08 3.76
CA LEU A 172 -1.35 7.41 3.37
C LEU A 172 -2.57 7.33 2.45
N ASP A 173 -3.16 8.48 2.17
CA ASP A 173 -4.12 8.64 1.09
C ASP A 173 -3.44 9.21 -0.16
N LEU A 174 -3.75 8.61 -1.31
CA LEU A 174 -3.27 9.00 -2.63
C LEU A 174 -4.37 9.74 -3.39
N GLU A 175 -4.05 10.92 -3.91
CA GLU A 175 -4.96 11.74 -4.71
C GLU A 175 -4.31 12.16 -6.03
N ILE A 176 -5.12 12.40 -7.07
CA ILE A 176 -4.63 13.10 -8.26
C ILE A 176 -4.44 14.59 -7.92
N HIS A 177 -3.25 15.12 -8.15
CA HIS A 177 -2.90 16.51 -7.85
C HIS A 177 -2.77 17.37 -9.10
N GLY A 178 -3.08 18.65 -8.96
CA GLY A 178 -2.90 19.66 -9.99
C GLY A 178 -4.19 20.33 -10.40
N GLY A 179 -4.05 21.33 -11.28
CA GLY A 179 -5.13 21.97 -12.02
C GLY A 179 -5.34 21.27 -13.37
N TRP A 180 -5.09 21.96 -14.48
CA TRP A 180 -5.22 21.43 -15.84
C TRP A 180 -4.32 20.20 -16.11
N SER A 181 -3.18 20.08 -15.43
CA SER A 181 -2.28 18.93 -15.52
C SER A 181 -2.92 17.59 -15.12
N ARG A 182 -4.10 17.59 -14.47
CA ARG A 182 -4.86 16.37 -14.21
C ARG A 182 -5.32 15.67 -15.50
N ALA A 183 -5.52 16.42 -16.58
CA ALA A 183 -5.95 15.88 -17.87
C ALA A 183 -4.79 15.33 -18.72
N GLU A 184 -3.54 15.60 -18.33
CA GLU A 184 -2.37 15.08 -19.04
C GLU A 184 -2.20 13.57 -18.82
N PRO A 185 -1.56 12.85 -19.76
CA PRO A 185 -1.34 11.41 -19.63
C PRO A 185 -0.55 11.03 -18.38
N GLN A 186 0.48 11.79 -18.04
CA GLN A 186 1.24 11.63 -16.80
C GLN A 186 0.68 12.60 -15.75
N ARG A 187 -0.07 12.05 -14.80
CA ARG A 187 -0.70 12.81 -13.73
C ARG A 187 0.19 12.87 -12.50
N SER A 188 0.18 14.01 -11.84
CA SER A 188 0.84 14.20 -10.55
C SER A 188 -0.02 13.61 -9.43
N PHE A 189 0.65 13.08 -8.41
CA PHE A 189 0.02 12.59 -7.20
C PHE A 189 0.27 13.53 -6.02
N ARG A 190 -0.69 13.59 -5.13
CA ARG A 190 -0.52 14.07 -3.77
C ARG A 190 -0.58 12.88 -2.82
N LEU A 191 0.42 12.78 -1.98
CA LEU A 191 0.49 11.86 -0.86
C LEU A 191 0.05 12.62 0.39
N ASP A 192 -1.01 12.18 1.05
CA ASP A 192 -1.58 12.85 2.22
C ASP A 192 -1.44 11.95 3.46
N PHE A 193 -0.52 12.33 4.35
CA PHE A 193 -0.20 11.59 5.57
C PHE A 193 -1.14 12.01 6.68
N LYS A 194 -2.10 11.16 7.00
CA LYS A 194 -3.18 11.47 7.93
C LYS A 194 -2.94 10.90 9.32
N SER A 195 -3.44 11.62 10.33
CA SER A 195 -3.38 11.18 11.73
C SER A 195 -4.15 9.90 12.03
N GLU A 196 -5.09 9.51 11.18
CA GLU A 196 -5.82 8.23 11.27
C GLU A 196 -4.97 7.01 10.94
N TYR A 197 -3.83 7.23 10.26
CA TYR A 197 -2.78 6.23 10.04
C TYR A 197 -1.65 6.44 11.07
N SER A 198 -0.45 6.75 10.63
CA SER A 198 0.73 7.02 11.47
C SER A 198 0.98 8.50 11.74
N GLY A 199 0.21 9.39 11.11
CA GLY A 199 0.44 10.83 11.17
C GLY A 199 1.41 11.32 10.10
N PRO A 200 2.04 12.49 10.28
CA PRO A 200 3.01 13.03 9.34
C PRO A 200 4.16 12.05 9.09
N LEU A 201 4.65 12.00 7.85
CA LEU A 201 5.89 11.30 7.54
C LEU A 201 7.04 11.95 8.32
N ASP A 202 7.66 11.20 9.22
CA ASP A 202 8.79 11.63 10.05
C ASP A 202 10.10 11.13 9.44
N PHE A 203 10.55 11.83 8.40
CA PHE A 203 11.77 11.50 7.67
C PHE A 203 12.30 12.73 6.90
N ALA A 204 13.62 12.97 6.94
CA ALA A 204 14.28 14.04 6.18
C ALA A 204 14.42 13.64 4.71
N ILE A 205 13.44 13.97 3.86
CA ILE A 205 13.46 13.65 2.42
C ILE A 205 14.49 14.48 1.64
N PHE A 206 14.75 15.71 2.09
CA PHE A 206 15.59 16.66 1.36
C PHE A 206 16.91 16.89 2.08
N ASP A 207 18.00 16.36 1.53
CA ASP A 207 19.35 16.50 2.08
C ASP A 207 19.78 17.96 2.27
N GLU A 208 19.28 18.84 1.43
CA GLU A 208 19.55 20.29 1.50
C GLU A 208 18.80 20.98 2.65
N LYS A 209 17.83 20.31 3.27
CA LYS A 209 16.97 20.81 4.35
C LYS A 209 16.76 19.75 5.43
N PRO A 210 17.83 19.26 6.06
CA PRO A 210 17.75 18.17 7.03
C PRO A 210 16.98 18.54 8.31
N GLU A 211 16.74 19.82 8.54
CA GLU A 211 15.93 20.31 9.67
C GLU A 211 14.42 20.11 9.46
N ILE A 212 13.97 19.81 8.23
CA ILE A 212 12.56 19.54 7.95
C ILE A 212 12.36 18.02 8.02
N LEU A 213 11.82 17.57 9.13
CA LEU A 213 11.65 16.14 9.44
C LEU A 213 10.22 15.65 9.28
N ALA A 214 9.22 16.55 9.25
CA ALA A 214 7.82 16.14 9.24
C ALA A 214 7.06 16.72 8.06
N PHE A 215 6.38 15.84 7.32
CA PHE A 215 5.59 16.21 6.15
C PHE A 215 4.15 15.70 6.30
N ASN A 216 3.17 16.60 6.28
CA ASN A 216 1.76 16.22 6.22
C ASN A 216 1.35 15.75 4.83
N ASN A 217 2.03 16.25 3.79
CA ASN A 217 1.80 15.85 2.41
C ASN A 217 3.03 16.07 1.54
N LEU A 218 3.10 15.30 0.44
CA LEU A 218 4.10 15.43 -0.62
C LEU A 218 3.40 15.45 -1.97
N ASN A 219 3.96 16.15 -2.94
CA ASN A 219 3.49 16.13 -4.32
C ASN A 219 4.55 15.49 -5.22
N LEU A 220 4.17 14.41 -5.89
CA LEU A 220 4.98 13.74 -6.92
C LEU A 220 4.55 14.27 -8.29
N ARG A 221 5.53 14.71 -9.09
CA ARG A 221 5.32 15.29 -10.42
C ARG A 221 6.09 14.55 -11.50
#